data_ceeaffdc578832d01d6ce94b25c50c39
#
_entry.id   ceeaffdc578832d01d6ce94b25c50c39
#
_cell.length_a   1.000
_cell.length_b   1.000
_cell.length_c   1.000
_cell.angle_alpha   90.00
_cell.angle_beta   90.00
_cell.angle_gamma   90.00
#
_symmetry.space_group_name_H-M   'P 1'
#
loop_
_entity.id
_entity.type
_entity.pdbx_description
1 polymer ?
#
loop_
_entity_poly.entity_id
_entity_poly.type
_entity_poly.pdbx_seq_one_letter_code
_entity_poly.pdbx_strand_id
1 'polypeptide(L)'
;MYKRQVLEALGINLTLSPSDVAAVVEQVGITFCFAQQFHPSMRHAAAARRDLGIATAFNFLGPLTNPAQPTYAAVGVADARMAPLMAGVFAERGKDAAVFRGDDGLDELSISTTSRVWWVRGGAVREYTVDPASVGLERHPVETLRGADAAHNAQVVRDLFAGAVGPVRDSVVLNAGVALALTVPDVGDSQADFIAALQTGMGRAAAVIDDGSAALLLQRWVTATREKSLGVHPGR
;
A
#
# COMPACT_ATOMS: atom_id res chain seq x y z
N MET A 1 4.52 -10.91 6.36
CA MET A 1 3.80 -11.45 7.51
C MET A 1 3.70 -10.50 8.71
N TYR A 2 4.44 -9.40 8.73
CA TYR A 2 4.55 -8.50 9.89
C TYR A 2 3.76 -7.19 9.80
N LYS A 3 3.08 -6.88 8.66
CA LYS A 3 2.38 -5.58 8.45
C LYS A 3 1.40 -5.26 9.59
N ARG A 4 0.56 -6.22 9.98
CA ARG A 4 -0.36 -6.06 11.11
C ARG A 4 0.36 -5.76 12.42
N GLN A 5 1.38 -6.54 12.75
CA GLN A 5 2.12 -6.43 14.00
C GLN A 5 2.86 -5.09 14.12
N VAL A 6 3.35 -4.55 13.00
CA VAL A 6 3.95 -3.21 12.95
C VAL A 6 2.93 -2.12 13.26
N LEU A 7 1.72 -2.19 12.69
CA LEU A 7 0.65 -1.24 12.99
C LEU A 7 0.23 -1.31 14.48
N GLU A 8 0.13 -2.52 15.04
CA GLU A 8 -0.14 -2.72 16.46
C GLU A 8 1.01 -2.17 17.35
N ALA A 9 2.28 -2.35 16.95
CA ALA A 9 3.44 -1.79 17.64
C ALA A 9 3.54 -0.25 17.53
N LEU A 10 2.96 0.33 16.47
CA LEU A 10 2.75 1.78 16.36
C LEU A 10 1.62 2.28 17.24
N GLY A 11 0.80 1.39 17.78
CA GLY A 11 -0.28 1.68 18.73
C GLY A 11 -1.68 1.74 18.12
N ILE A 12 -1.83 1.36 16.85
CA ILE A 12 -3.12 1.30 16.17
C ILE A 12 -3.90 0.07 16.64
N ASN A 13 -5.16 0.25 17.03
CA ASN A 13 -6.03 -0.88 17.34
C ASN A 13 -6.67 -1.43 16.03
N LEU A 14 -6.36 -2.68 15.70
CA LEU A 14 -6.87 -3.36 14.51
C LEU A 14 -8.05 -4.31 14.78
N THR A 15 -8.57 -4.32 16.01
CA THR A 15 -9.69 -5.20 16.41
C THR A 15 -11.04 -4.48 16.43
N LEU A 16 -11.14 -3.34 15.75
CA LEU A 16 -12.37 -2.54 15.65
C LEU A 16 -13.44 -3.25 14.82
N SER A 17 -14.71 -3.00 15.15
CA SER A 17 -15.82 -3.44 14.33
C SER A 17 -15.79 -2.80 12.93
N PRO A 18 -16.41 -3.40 11.90
CA PRO A 18 -16.49 -2.78 10.57
C PRO A 18 -17.09 -1.36 10.58
N SER A 19 -18.08 -1.10 11.43
CA SER A 19 -18.66 0.24 11.60
C SER A 19 -17.68 1.24 12.21
N ASP A 20 -16.87 0.83 13.18
CA ASP A 20 -15.85 1.69 13.76
C ASP A 20 -14.69 1.96 12.79
N VAL A 21 -14.31 0.95 11.99
CA VAL A 21 -13.32 1.12 10.90
C VAL A 21 -13.81 2.18 9.89
N ALA A 22 -15.10 2.16 9.52
CA ALA A 22 -15.69 3.18 8.66
C ALA A 22 -15.69 4.57 9.33
N ALA A 23 -16.09 4.66 10.60
CA ALA A 23 -16.09 5.92 11.35
C ALA A 23 -14.67 6.51 11.51
N VAL A 24 -13.64 5.66 11.66
CA VAL A 24 -12.24 6.12 11.75
C VAL A 24 -11.79 6.76 10.44
N VAL A 25 -12.10 6.18 9.27
CA VAL A 25 -11.70 6.83 7.99
C VAL A 25 -12.41 8.15 7.77
N GLU A 26 -13.67 8.28 8.17
CA GLU A 26 -14.38 9.56 8.13
C GLU A 26 -13.76 10.63 9.05
N GLN A 27 -13.29 10.22 10.23
CA GLN A 27 -12.72 11.12 11.23
C GLN A 27 -11.30 11.57 10.91
N VAL A 28 -10.45 10.65 10.43
CA VAL A 28 -9.01 10.91 10.28
C VAL A 28 -8.47 10.77 8.86
N GLY A 29 -9.26 10.25 7.92
CA GLY A 29 -8.88 10.10 6.52
C GLY A 29 -8.11 8.82 6.18
N ILE A 30 -7.83 7.95 7.16
CA ILE A 30 -7.14 6.68 6.97
C ILE A 30 -7.75 5.58 7.83
N THR A 31 -7.74 4.35 7.34
CA THR A 31 -8.13 3.17 8.12
C THR A 31 -7.43 1.91 7.60
N PHE A 32 -7.59 0.81 8.30
CA PHE A 32 -7.06 -0.50 7.92
C PHE A 32 -8.17 -1.55 7.92
N CYS A 33 -8.51 -2.06 6.74
CA CYS A 33 -9.49 -3.12 6.59
C CYS A 33 -8.83 -4.48 6.85
N PHE A 34 -8.92 -4.96 8.10
CA PHE A 34 -8.34 -6.26 8.45
C PHE A 34 -9.15 -7.39 7.81
N ALA A 35 -8.54 -8.11 6.87
CA ALA A 35 -9.22 -9.09 6.02
C ALA A 35 -10.06 -10.13 6.79
N GLN A 36 -9.62 -10.59 7.96
CA GLN A 36 -10.36 -11.57 8.77
C GLN A 36 -11.68 -11.03 9.30
N GLN A 37 -11.81 -9.72 9.51
CA GLN A 37 -13.05 -9.09 9.96
C GLN A 37 -14.01 -8.82 8.80
N PHE A 38 -13.47 -8.42 7.65
CA PHE A 38 -14.28 -8.06 6.48
C PHE A 38 -14.65 -9.26 5.59
N HIS A 39 -13.93 -10.38 5.73
CA HIS A 39 -14.17 -11.61 4.97
C HIS A 39 -14.28 -12.82 5.91
N PRO A 40 -15.30 -12.88 6.78
CA PRO A 40 -15.42 -13.93 7.78
C PRO A 40 -15.52 -15.34 7.18
N SER A 41 -16.02 -15.47 5.95
CA SER A 41 -16.06 -16.74 5.22
C SER A 41 -14.67 -17.30 4.86
N MET A 42 -13.66 -16.44 4.73
CA MET A 42 -12.28 -16.88 4.45
C MET A 42 -11.66 -17.67 5.61
N ARG A 43 -12.22 -17.58 6.83
CA ARG A 43 -11.76 -18.38 7.99
C ARG A 43 -11.90 -19.90 7.74
N HIS A 44 -12.92 -20.30 6.97
CA HIS A 44 -13.16 -21.70 6.67
C HIS A 44 -12.08 -22.33 5.76
N ALA A 45 -11.41 -21.50 4.96
CA ALA A 45 -10.29 -21.91 4.13
C ALA A 45 -8.92 -21.79 4.84
N ALA A 46 -8.86 -21.18 6.02
CA ALA A 46 -7.61 -20.85 6.69
C ALA A 46 -6.79 -22.10 7.09
N ALA A 47 -7.46 -23.16 7.55
CA ALA A 47 -6.80 -24.43 7.89
C ALA A 47 -6.18 -25.07 6.64
N ALA A 48 -6.99 -25.28 5.61
CA ALA A 48 -6.52 -25.88 4.36
C ALA A 48 -5.39 -25.07 3.71
N ARG A 49 -5.45 -23.74 3.72
CA ARG A 49 -4.38 -22.88 3.22
C ARG A 49 -3.06 -23.05 3.98
N ARG A 50 -3.14 -23.20 5.31
CA ARG A 50 -1.97 -23.44 6.16
C ARG A 50 -1.36 -24.80 5.89
N ASP A 51 -2.19 -25.83 5.74
CA ASP A 51 -1.75 -27.20 5.50
C ASP A 51 -1.14 -27.35 4.11
N LEU A 52 -1.66 -26.64 3.10
CA LEU A 52 -1.13 -26.62 1.74
C LEU A 52 0.25 -25.92 1.65
N GLY A 53 0.51 -24.89 2.46
CA GLY A 53 1.77 -24.16 2.48
C GLY A 53 2.17 -23.44 1.19
N ILE A 54 1.24 -23.32 0.23
CA ILE A 54 1.46 -22.68 -1.09
C ILE A 54 0.57 -21.47 -1.29
N ALA A 55 0.92 -20.62 -2.27
CA ALA A 55 0.05 -19.54 -2.71
C ALA A 55 -1.26 -20.08 -3.30
N THR A 56 -2.37 -19.47 -2.93
CA THR A 56 -3.72 -19.86 -3.39
C THR A 56 -4.43 -18.64 -3.99
N ALA A 57 -5.59 -18.84 -4.60
CA ALA A 57 -6.42 -17.75 -5.13
C ALA A 57 -6.71 -16.64 -4.11
N PHE A 58 -6.75 -16.96 -2.83
CA PHE A 58 -6.95 -15.98 -1.75
C PHE A 58 -5.81 -14.95 -1.63
N ASN A 59 -4.64 -15.22 -2.20
CA ASN A 59 -3.53 -14.26 -2.21
C ASN A 59 -3.82 -13.09 -3.16
N PHE A 60 -4.67 -13.30 -4.17
CA PHE A 60 -5.00 -12.28 -5.18
C PHE A 60 -6.40 -11.69 -4.99
N LEU A 61 -7.31 -12.43 -4.35
CA LEU A 61 -8.70 -11.99 -4.17
C LEU A 61 -8.83 -10.84 -3.17
N GLY A 62 -7.93 -10.75 -2.17
CA GLY A 62 -7.99 -9.71 -1.15
C GLY A 62 -8.07 -8.28 -1.73
N PRO A 63 -7.11 -7.84 -2.55
CA PRO A 63 -7.17 -6.53 -3.21
C PRO A 63 -8.39 -6.34 -4.12
N LEU A 64 -8.84 -7.41 -4.78
CA LEU A 64 -10.00 -7.37 -5.69
C LEU A 64 -11.35 -7.34 -4.97
N THR A 65 -11.36 -7.62 -3.67
CA THR A 65 -12.58 -7.66 -2.82
C THR A 65 -12.50 -6.66 -1.68
N ASN A 66 -11.76 -5.56 -1.86
CA ASN A 66 -11.63 -4.51 -0.85
C ASN A 66 -13.02 -3.94 -0.50
N PRO A 67 -13.48 -4.02 0.76
CA PRO A 67 -14.82 -3.58 1.17
C PRO A 67 -15.02 -2.07 1.01
N ALA A 68 -13.95 -1.27 1.04
CA ALA A 68 -14.00 0.17 0.83
C ALA A 68 -14.27 0.57 -0.62
N GLN A 69 -14.15 -0.34 -1.58
CA GLN A 69 -14.33 -0.12 -3.02
C GLN A 69 -13.65 1.17 -3.54
N PRO A 70 -12.36 1.38 -3.27
CA PRO A 70 -11.69 2.63 -3.59
C PRO A 70 -11.77 2.96 -5.09
N THR A 71 -11.72 4.25 -5.41
CA THR A 71 -11.67 4.73 -6.80
C THR A 71 -10.32 4.38 -7.42
N TYR A 72 -9.25 4.49 -6.66
CA TYR A 72 -7.87 4.19 -7.06
C TYR A 72 -7.32 3.02 -6.27
N ALA A 73 -6.59 2.12 -6.91
CA ALA A 73 -5.98 0.97 -6.26
C ALA A 73 -4.51 0.81 -6.65
N ALA A 74 -3.61 0.74 -5.66
CA ALA A 74 -2.20 0.40 -5.87
C ALA A 74 -1.95 -0.98 -5.23
N VAL A 75 -1.57 -1.96 -6.05
CA VAL A 75 -1.54 -3.38 -5.65
C VAL A 75 -0.24 -4.02 -6.09
N GLY A 76 0.57 -4.42 -5.11
CA GLY A 76 1.74 -5.24 -5.34
C GLY A 76 1.40 -6.72 -5.47
N VAL A 77 2.07 -7.43 -6.38
CA VAL A 77 1.80 -8.83 -6.70
C VAL A 77 3.08 -9.64 -6.79
N ALA A 78 3.23 -10.65 -5.93
CA ALA A 78 4.41 -11.52 -5.93
C ALA A 78 4.45 -12.49 -7.13
N ASP A 79 3.31 -12.94 -7.65
CA ASP A 79 3.23 -13.83 -8.82
C ASP A 79 3.00 -13.02 -10.10
N ALA A 80 4.04 -12.96 -10.95
CA ALA A 80 4.01 -12.21 -12.21
C ALA A 80 2.85 -12.60 -13.15
N ARG A 81 2.38 -13.86 -13.09
CA ARG A 81 1.28 -14.35 -13.93
C ARG A 81 -0.06 -13.73 -13.54
N MET A 82 -0.19 -13.34 -12.28
CA MET A 82 -1.44 -12.79 -11.74
C MET A 82 -1.59 -11.28 -11.99
N ALA A 83 -0.49 -10.56 -12.18
CA ALA A 83 -0.51 -9.12 -12.34
C ALA A 83 -1.38 -8.65 -13.54
N PRO A 84 -1.20 -9.17 -14.77
CA PRO A 84 -2.05 -8.77 -15.90
C PRO A 84 -3.52 -9.19 -15.72
N LEU A 85 -3.79 -10.33 -15.07
CA LEU A 85 -5.16 -10.77 -14.78
C LEU A 85 -5.85 -9.82 -13.80
N MET A 86 -5.16 -9.41 -12.73
CA MET A 86 -5.70 -8.46 -11.77
C MET A 86 -5.93 -7.08 -12.40
N ALA A 87 -5.01 -6.62 -13.23
CA ALA A 87 -5.17 -5.38 -13.98
C ALA A 87 -6.39 -5.43 -14.89
N GLY A 88 -6.61 -6.55 -15.60
CA GLY A 88 -7.82 -6.79 -16.41
C GLY A 88 -9.11 -6.68 -15.60
N VAL A 89 -9.14 -7.28 -14.40
CA VAL A 89 -10.32 -7.18 -13.50
C VAL A 89 -10.60 -5.74 -13.08
N PHE A 90 -9.56 -4.94 -12.76
CA PHE A 90 -9.74 -3.52 -12.44
C PHE A 90 -10.28 -2.74 -13.65
N ALA A 91 -9.75 -3.00 -14.85
CA ALA A 91 -10.21 -2.37 -16.09
C ALA A 91 -11.69 -2.69 -16.39
N GLU A 92 -12.10 -3.96 -16.31
CA GLU A 92 -13.49 -4.40 -16.50
C GLU A 92 -14.45 -3.77 -15.47
N ARG A 93 -13.97 -3.48 -14.26
CA ARG A 93 -14.76 -2.82 -13.22
C ARG A 93 -14.76 -1.29 -13.34
N GLY A 94 -14.12 -0.72 -14.35
CA GLY A 94 -14.00 0.73 -14.52
C GLY A 94 -13.23 1.42 -13.40
N LYS A 95 -12.26 0.72 -12.79
CA LYS A 95 -11.41 1.26 -11.72
C LYS A 95 -10.05 1.64 -12.27
N ASP A 96 -9.51 2.75 -11.80
CA ASP A 96 -8.12 3.11 -12.07
C ASP A 96 -7.21 2.39 -11.07
N ALA A 97 -6.16 1.74 -11.56
CA ALA A 97 -5.28 0.95 -10.72
C ALA A 97 -3.83 0.93 -11.24
N ALA A 98 -2.89 0.77 -10.31
CA ALA A 98 -1.53 0.36 -10.59
C ALA A 98 -1.31 -1.03 -9.97
N VAL A 99 -1.13 -2.04 -10.79
CA VAL A 99 -0.72 -3.37 -10.35
C VAL A 99 0.75 -3.51 -10.67
N PHE A 100 1.58 -3.88 -9.71
CA PHE A 100 3.03 -3.82 -9.91
C PHE A 100 3.78 -4.94 -9.23
N ARG A 101 5.04 -5.14 -9.67
CA ARG A 101 5.95 -6.13 -9.15
C ARG A 101 7.40 -5.75 -9.47
N GLY A 102 8.29 -5.90 -8.48
CA GLY A 102 9.74 -5.83 -8.69
C GLY A 102 10.26 -7.05 -9.46
N ASP A 103 11.24 -6.85 -10.33
CA ASP A 103 11.89 -7.96 -11.04
C ASP A 103 12.75 -8.84 -10.12
N ASP A 104 13.04 -8.38 -8.90
CA ASP A 104 13.60 -9.15 -7.78
C ASP A 104 12.58 -10.07 -7.08
N GLY A 105 11.32 -9.98 -7.44
CA GLY A 105 10.25 -10.81 -6.89
C GLY A 105 9.43 -10.17 -5.78
N LEU A 106 9.75 -8.96 -5.36
CA LEU A 106 8.97 -8.23 -4.37
C LEU A 106 7.59 -7.86 -4.92
N ASP A 107 6.59 -7.89 -4.07
CA ASP A 107 5.25 -7.35 -4.32
C ASP A 107 5.20 -5.83 -4.08
N GLU A 108 6.27 -5.13 -4.46
CA GLU A 108 6.47 -3.69 -4.33
C GLU A 108 7.28 -3.18 -5.53
N LEU A 109 7.27 -1.86 -5.77
CA LEU A 109 8.26 -1.26 -6.66
C LEU A 109 9.63 -1.33 -5.99
N SER A 110 10.59 -1.92 -6.69
CA SER A 110 11.93 -2.17 -6.17
C SER A 110 12.83 -0.93 -6.32
N ILE A 111 13.66 -0.68 -5.31
CA ILE A 111 14.81 0.23 -5.41
C ILE A 111 16.11 -0.49 -5.74
N SER A 112 16.07 -1.82 -5.90
CA SER A 112 17.26 -2.64 -6.20
C SER A 112 17.41 -2.90 -7.70
N THR A 113 16.29 -3.07 -8.39
CA THR A 113 16.19 -3.42 -9.79
C THR A 113 14.99 -2.74 -10.45
N THR A 114 14.72 -3.06 -11.70
CA THR A 114 13.53 -2.62 -12.40
C THR A 114 12.26 -3.25 -11.81
N SER A 115 11.13 -2.62 -12.08
CA SER A 115 9.80 -3.10 -11.72
C SER A 115 8.87 -2.96 -12.91
N ARG A 116 7.91 -3.87 -13.04
CA ARG A 116 6.82 -3.75 -14.02
C ARG A 116 5.56 -3.21 -13.36
N VAL A 117 4.86 -2.36 -14.10
CA VAL A 117 3.59 -1.75 -13.68
C VAL A 117 2.55 -1.96 -14.77
N TRP A 118 1.46 -2.63 -14.45
CA TRP A 118 0.24 -2.68 -15.25
C TRP A 118 -0.65 -1.54 -14.80
N TRP A 119 -0.62 -0.47 -15.59
CA TRP A 119 -1.33 0.77 -15.33
C TRP A 119 -2.71 0.71 -15.95
N VAL A 120 -3.74 0.77 -15.12
CA VAL A 120 -5.15 0.71 -15.52
C VAL A 120 -5.73 2.10 -15.43
N ARG A 121 -6.20 2.64 -16.56
CA ARG A 121 -6.85 3.94 -16.59
C ARG A 121 -7.88 4.00 -17.70
N GLY A 122 -9.08 4.52 -17.40
CA GLY A 122 -10.16 4.63 -18.38
C GLY A 122 -10.54 3.31 -19.05
N GLY A 123 -10.43 2.18 -18.34
CA GLY A 123 -10.71 0.84 -18.86
C GLY A 123 -9.60 0.24 -19.75
N ALA A 124 -8.50 0.95 -19.97
CA ALA A 124 -7.33 0.44 -20.71
C ALA A 124 -6.24 -0.01 -19.74
N VAL A 125 -5.51 -1.07 -20.12
CA VAL A 125 -4.33 -1.56 -19.40
C VAL A 125 -3.11 -1.27 -20.25
N ARG A 126 -2.11 -0.61 -19.66
CA ARG A 126 -0.80 -0.35 -20.27
C ARG A 126 0.29 -0.90 -19.38
N GLU A 127 1.34 -1.44 -19.97
CA GLU A 127 2.49 -1.95 -19.23
C GLU A 127 3.64 -0.95 -19.31
N TYR A 128 4.18 -0.59 -18.15
CA TYR A 128 5.33 0.31 -18.02
C TYR A 128 6.43 -0.35 -17.19
N THR A 129 7.66 0.11 -17.42
CA THR A 129 8.83 -0.28 -16.62
C THR A 129 9.31 0.90 -15.78
N VAL A 130 9.59 0.64 -14.51
CA VAL A 130 10.21 1.62 -13.61
C VAL A 130 11.61 1.14 -13.27
N ASP A 131 12.61 1.94 -13.65
CA ASP A 131 13.96 1.86 -13.12
C ASP A 131 14.11 2.92 -12.03
N PRO A 132 14.62 2.62 -10.83
CA PRO A 132 14.88 3.64 -9.80
C PRO A 132 15.60 4.88 -10.34
N ALA A 133 16.60 4.67 -11.20
CA ALA A 133 17.35 5.78 -11.82
C ALA A 133 16.47 6.69 -12.69
N SER A 134 15.42 6.15 -13.34
CA SER A 134 14.51 6.95 -14.18
C SER A 134 13.65 7.92 -13.39
N VAL A 135 13.51 7.71 -12.08
CA VAL A 135 12.77 8.57 -11.16
C VAL A 135 13.67 9.33 -10.19
N GLY A 136 14.99 9.30 -10.40
CA GLY A 136 15.96 10.05 -9.62
C GLY A 136 16.41 9.38 -8.31
N LEU A 137 16.18 8.07 -8.18
CA LEU A 137 16.64 7.29 -7.04
C LEU A 137 17.91 6.51 -7.37
N GLU A 138 18.79 6.37 -6.39
CA GLU A 138 19.91 5.43 -6.47
C GLU A 138 19.42 3.99 -6.28
N ARG A 139 20.10 3.04 -6.91
CA ARG A 139 19.85 1.63 -6.65
C ARG A 139 20.54 1.19 -5.36
N HIS A 140 19.81 0.49 -4.52
CA HIS A 140 20.30 -0.08 -3.29
C HIS A 140 20.11 -1.61 -3.27
N PRO A 141 21.04 -2.38 -2.66
CA PRO A 141 20.82 -3.81 -2.46
C PRO A 141 19.53 -4.08 -1.67
N VAL A 142 18.76 -5.10 -2.06
CA VAL A 142 17.49 -5.45 -1.41
C VAL A 142 17.64 -5.74 0.10
N GLU A 143 18.82 -6.16 0.51
CA GLU A 143 19.17 -6.43 1.91
C GLU A 143 19.07 -5.19 2.79
N THR A 144 19.20 -3.98 2.20
CA THR A 144 19.07 -2.70 2.93
C THR A 144 17.65 -2.45 3.42
N LEU A 145 16.66 -3.13 2.83
CA LEU A 145 15.26 -3.08 3.23
C LEU A 145 14.87 -4.21 4.20
N ARG A 146 15.84 -5.03 4.62
CA ARG A 146 15.53 -6.16 5.51
C ARG A 146 15.05 -5.65 6.86
N GLY A 147 13.77 -5.91 7.13
CA GLY A 147 13.18 -5.67 8.44
C GLY A 147 13.58 -6.71 9.48
N ALA A 148 13.20 -6.45 10.72
CA ALA A 148 13.37 -7.38 11.83
C ALA A 148 11.99 -7.66 12.48
N ASP A 149 11.90 -7.63 13.81
CA ASP A 149 10.63 -7.79 14.50
C ASP A 149 9.71 -6.55 14.37
N ALA A 150 8.51 -6.66 14.91
CA ALA A 150 7.51 -5.60 14.81
C ALA A 150 7.93 -4.30 15.53
N ALA A 151 8.64 -4.43 16.66
CA ALA A 151 9.08 -3.27 17.42
C ALA A 151 10.17 -2.49 16.67
N HIS A 152 11.14 -3.21 16.11
CA HIS A 152 12.17 -2.63 15.25
C HIS A 152 11.55 -1.94 14.03
N ASN A 153 10.67 -2.61 13.30
CA ASN A 153 10.04 -2.04 12.11
C ASN A 153 9.13 -0.85 12.45
N ALA A 154 8.47 -0.85 13.60
CA ALA A 154 7.74 0.32 14.07
C ALA A 154 8.67 1.50 14.41
N GLN A 155 9.87 1.23 14.92
CA GLN A 155 10.87 2.27 15.13
C GLN A 155 11.36 2.85 13.80
N VAL A 156 11.63 2.01 12.80
CA VAL A 156 11.99 2.45 11.44
C VAL A 156 10.92 3.40 10.86
N VAL A 157 9.63 3.14 11.08
CA VAL A 157 8.56 4.06 10.66
C VAL A 157 8.63 5.39 11.40
N ARG A 158 8.90 5.37 12.72
CA ARG A 158 9.05 6.62 13.49
C ARG A 158 10.25 7.44 13.03
N ASP A 159 11.37 6.77 12.78
CA ASP A 159 12.60 7.41 12.31
C ASP A 159 12.40 8.03 10.92
N LEU A 160 11.71 7.33 10.01
CA LEU A 160 11.30 7.85 8.70
C LEU A 160 10.47 9.14 8.85
N PHE A 161 9.47 9.13 9.71
CA PHE A 161 8.63 10.30 9.95
C PHE A 161 9.32 11.40 10.77
N ALA A 162 10.46 11.09 11.40
CA ALA A 162 11.35 12.07 12.01
C ALA A 162 12.40 12.64 11.02
N GLY A 163 12.33 12.26 9.74
CA GLY A 163 13.18 12.80 8.67
C GLY A 163 14.38 11.92 8.32
N ALA A 164 14.44 10.65 8.75
CA ALA A 164 15.50 9.75 8.33
C ALA A 164 15.50 9.60 6.80
N VAL A 165 16.69 9.67 6.21
CA VAL A 165 16.94 9.50 4.77
C VAL A 165 17.53 8.12 4.47
N GLY A 166 17.58 7.74 3.20
CA GLY A 166 18.20 6.51 2.72
C GLY A 166 17.19 5.49 2.15
N PRO A 167 17.62 4.23 1.95
CA PRO A 167 16.89 3.24 1.16
C PRO A 167 15.43 3.00 1.59
N VAL A 168 15.16 3.01 2.90
CA VAL A 168 13.79 2.84 3.42
C VAL A 168 12.89 4.00 2.99
N ARG A 169 13.38 5.25 3.10
CA ARG A 169 12.64 6.42 2.64
C ARG A 169 12.39 6.35 1.14
N ASP A 170 13.41 6.01 0.36
CA ASP A 170 13.31 5.93 -1.09
C ASP A 170 12.27 4.89 -1.50
N SER A 171 12.28 3.72 -0.88
CA SER A 171 11.28 2.67 -1.12
C SER A 171 9.87 3.14 -0.75
N VAL A 172 9.68 3.78 0.40
CA VAL A 172 8.37 4.29 0.84
C VAL A 172 7.86 5.38 -0.10
N VAL A 173 8.71 6.34 -0.47
CA VAL A 173 8.35 7.44 -1.38
C VAL A 173 8.00 6.90 -2.76
N LEU A 174 8.75 5.94 -3.30
CA LEU A 174 8.49 5.31 -4.59
C LEU A 174 7.13 4.60 -4.59
N ASN A 175 6.86 3.77 -3.58
CA ASN A 175 5.63 2.98 -3.50
C ASN A 175 4.39 3.83 -3.13
N ALA A 176 4.53 4.87 -2.32
CA ALA A 176 3.47 5.85 -2.11
C ALA A 176 3.27 6.70 -3.37
N GLY A 177 4.35 7.01 -4.07
CA GLY A 177 4.35 7.78 -5.32
C GLY A 177 3.49 7.15 -6.40
N VAL A 178 3.58 5.84 -6.61
CA VAL A 178 2.74 5.16 -7.62
C VAL A 178 1.26 5.19 -7.27
N ALA A 179 0.90 5.12 -5.99
CA ALA A 179 -0.49 5.28 -5.56
C ALA A 179 -1.00 6.72 -5.80
N LEU A 180 -0.17 7.72 -5.52
CA LEU A 180 -0.51 9.12 -5.73
C LEU A 180 -0.50 9.52 -7.22
N ALA A 181 0.31 8.87 -8.05
CA ALA A 181 0.31 9.05 -9.51
C ALA A 181 -1.05 8.76 -10.14
N LEU A 182 -1.82 7.82 -9.60
CA LEU A 182 -3.21 7.54 -10.04
C LEU A 182 -4.13 8.76 -9.90
N THR A 183 -3.82 9.69 -9.01
CA THR A 183 -4.62 10.90 -8.77
C THR A 183 -4.19 12.09 -9.64
N VAL A 184 -3.12 11.95 -10.43
CA VAL A 184 -2.68 13.00 -11.37
C VAL A 184 -3.65 13.01 -12.55
N PRO A 185 -4.27 14.17 -12.88
CA PRO A 185 -5.17 14.25 -14.03
C PRO A 185 -4.40 14.15 -15.34
N ASP A 186 -5.09 13.77 -16.41
CA ASP A 186 -4.65 13.86 -17.81
C ASP A 186 -3.25 13.28 -18.09
N VAL A 187 -2.90 12.17 -17.41
CA VAL A 187 -1.65 11.45 -17.69
C VAL A 187 -1.75 10.83 -19.08
N GLY A 188 -0.83 11.21 -19.97
CA GLY A 188 -0.72 10.64 -21.31
C GLY A 188 -0.34 9.15 -21.29
N ASP A 189 -0.29 8.56 -22.46
CA ASP A 189 -0.16 7.11 -22.64
C ASP A 189 1.29 6.63 -22.84
N SER A 190 2.26 7.54 -22.85
CA SER A 190 3.65 7.18 -23.04
C SER A 190 4.34 6.75 -21.74
N GLN A 191 5.43 6.00 -21.87
CA GLN A 191 6.33 5.69 -20.74
C GLN A 191 6.81 6.98 -20.04
N ALA A 192 7.09 8.04 -20.78
CA ALA A 192 7.56 9.31 -20.25
C ALA A 192 6.47 10.01 -19.43
N ASP A 193 5.22 10.00 -19.89
CA ASP A 193 4.08 10.57 -19.15
C ASP A 193 3.83 9.83 -17.84
N PHE A 194 3.90 8.50 -17.87
CA PHE A 194 3.79 7.68 -16.66
C PHE A 194 4.90 7.99 -15.65
N ILE A 195 6.18 8.10 -16.09
CA ILE A 195 7.30 8.44 -15.21
C ILE A 195 7.12 9.84 -14.63
N ALA A 196 6.66 10.81 -15.40
CA ALA A 196 6.38 12.17 -14.91
C ALA A 196 5.27 12.17 -13.85
N ALA A 197 4.20 11.41 -14.06
CA ALA A 197 3.14 11.24 -13.06
C ALA A 197 3.66 10.56 -11.77
N LEU A 198 4.51 9.54 -11.91
CA LEU A 198 5.14 8.86 -10.78
C LEU A 198 6.04 9.84 -9.99
N GLN A 199 6.88 10.62 -10.66
CA GLN A 199 7.72 11.64 -10.03
C GLN A 199 6.87 12.70 -9.29
N THR A 200 5.74 13.12 -9.88
CA THR A 200 4.78 14.01 -9.22
C THR A 200 4.22 13.39 -7.94
N GLY A 201 3.83 12.11 -8.00
CA GLY A 201 3.36 11.37 -6.84
C GLY A 201 4.42 11.21 -5.75
N MET A 202 5.66 10.90 -6.16
CA MET A 202 6.82 10.81 -5.25
C MET A 202 7.10 12.14 -4.54
N GLY A 203 7.06 13.25 -5.27
CA GLY A 203 7.24 14.59 -4.69
C GLY A 203 6.18 14.89 -3.62
N ARG A 204 4.91 14.52 -3.87
CA ARG A 204 3.83 14.66 -2.88
C ARG A 204 4.04 13.75 -1.66
N ALA A 205 4.47 12.50 -1.87
CA ALA A 205 4.77 11.58 -0.77
C ALA A 205 5.93 12.08 0.10
N ALA A 206 7.00 12.59 -0.53
CA ALA A 206 8.13 13.17 0.19
C ALA A 206 7.70 14.40 1.00
N ALA A 207 6.92 15.30 0.42
CA ALA A 207 6.47 16.53 1.07
C ALA A 207 5.73 16.27 2.39
N VAL A 208 4.79 15.30 2.43
CA VAL A 208 4.02 14.99 3.65
C VAL A 208 4.85 14.28 4.73
N ILE A 209 5.97 13.68 4.37
CA ILE A 209 6.95 13.16 5.34
C ILE A 209 7.74 14.35 5.91
N ASP A 210 8.24 15.23 5.04
CA ASP A 210 9.14 16.32 5.40
C ASP A 210 8.47 17.43 6.20
N ASP A 211 7.19 17.70 5.95
CA ASP A 211 6.40 18.69 6.69
C ASP A 211 5.78 18.14 8.00
N GLY A 212 5.98 16.85 8.29
CA GLY A 212 5.48 16.18 9.49
C GLY A 212 4.00 15.77 9.42
N SER A 213 3.29 16.02 8.32
CA SER A 213 1.88 15.67 8.15
C SER A 213 1.63 14.17 8.31
N ALA A 214 2.54 13.32 7.79
CA ALA A 214 2.45 11.88 7.93
C ALA A 214 2.56 11.42 9.40
N ALA A 215 3.49 12.01 10.17
CA ALA A 215 3.64 11.74 11.60
C ALA A 215 2.39 12.14 12.39
N LEU A 216 1.86 13.33 12.11
CA LEU A 216 0.64 13.84 12.74
C LEU A 216 -0.57 12.95 12.42
N LEU A 217 -0.71 12.52 11.17
CA LEU A 217 -1.78 11.61 10.76
C LEU A 217 -1.70 10.26 11.50
N LEU A 218 -0.49 9.70 11.66
CA LEU A 218 -0.29 8.47 12.44
C LEU A 218 -0.76 8.66 13.89
N GLN A 219 -0.41 9.78 14.54
CA GLN A 219 -0.84 10.07 15.92
C GLN A 219 -2.36 10.17 16.03
N ARG A 220 -3.01 10.89 15.11
CA ARG A 220 -4.47 11.01 15.03
C ARG A 220 -5.14 9.65 14.83
N TRP A 221 -4.57 8.81 13.97
CA TRP A 221 -5.10 7.47 13.71
C TRP A 221 -4.99 6.56 14.95
N VAL A 222 -3.85 6.58 15.63
CA VAL A 222 -3.66 5.86 16.91
C VAL A 222 -4.71 6.29 17.94
N THR A 223 -4.91 7.60 18.10
CA THR A 223 -5.89 8.15 19.04
C THR A 223 -7.30 7.71 18.69
N ALA A 224 -7.74 7.91 17.43
CA ALA A 224 -9.08 7.56 16.97
C ALA A 224 -9.40 6.07 17.15
N THR A 225 -8.43 5.18 16.85
CA THR A 225 -8.64 3.74 17.02
C THR A 225 -8.73 3.31 18.48
N ARG A 226 -8.03 3.99 19.39
CA ARG A 226 -8.10 3.73 20.84
C ARG A 226 -9.41 4.22 21.46
N GLU A 227 -9.86 5.42 21.11
CA GLU A 227 -11.13 6.00 21.56
C GLU A 227 -12.31 5.10 21.18
N LYS A 228 -12.36 4.61 19.93
CA LYS A 228 -13.39 3.66 19.49
C LYS A 228 -13.37 2.36 20.29
N SER A 229 -12.20 1.85 20.63
CA SER A 229 -12.05 0.65 21.47
C SER A 229 -12.60 0.83 22.88
N LEU A 230 -12.55 2.05 23.43
CA LEU A 230 -13.03 2.37 24.77
C LEU A 230 -14.52 2.75 24.80
N GLY A 231 -15.22 2.72 23.65
CA GLY A 231 -16.61 3.13 23.56
C GLY A 231 -16.83 4.65 23.74
N VAL A 232 -15.74 5.42 23.65
CA VAL A 232 -15.81 6.88 23.71
C VAL A 232 -16.31 7.39 22.37
N HIS A 233 -17.59 7.74 22.28
CA HIS A 233 -18.11 8.49 21.15
C HIS A 233 -17.74 9.97 21.33
N PRO A 234 -17.04 10.61 20.37
CA PRO A 234 -16.90 12.07 20.40
C PRO A 234 -18.31 12.67 20.42
N GLY A 235 -18.57 13.55 21.40
CA GLY A 235 -19.87 13.99 21.84
C GLY A 235 -20.88 14.32 20.72
N ARG A 236 -22.12 13.97 21.01
CA ARG A 236 -23.29 14.48 20.29
C ARG A 236 -23.42 15.98 20.51
#